data_b73c38e67797f5eaa63d9ec57d71e9ba
#
_entry.id   b73c38e67797f5eaa63d9ec57d71e9ba
#
_cell.length_a   1.000
_cell.length_b   1.000
_cell.length_c   1.000
_cell.angle_alpha   90.00
_cell.angle_beta   90.00
_cell.angle_gamma   90.00
#
_symmetry.space_group_name_H-M   'P 1'
#
loop_
_entity.id
_entity.type
_entity.pdbx_description
1 polymer ?
#
loop_
_entity_poly.entity_id
_entity_poly.type
_entity_poly.pdbx_seq_one_letter_code
_entity_poly.pdbx_strand_id
1 'polypeptide(L)'
;MSKLTKKQKVIIEKVDPEKTYSLSDALEIMQSVKSEKFEESVDIAIRLGVDPNKSDQNVRGAVTLPNSLGKAVTVAVFADGDQADAAKAAGAEHIGMDDLAEKFSKEEISVDVVISTNGAMKVVGKLGQVLGPKGLMPNPKTGTVTDDVATAVNNAKAGQVRFRTDKNGIIHGSIGKVSFDIDKIKANASALLEELRKLKPASAKGVYIGNIALSSTMGPGIKINSSDLV
;
A
#
# COMPACT_ATOMS: atom_id res chain seq x y z
N MET A 1 -26.28 -23.46 6.50
CA MET A 1 -24.82 -23.22 6.47
C MET A 1 -24.27 -23.68 5.13
N SER A 2 -23.54 -22.82 4.41
CA SER A 2 -22.93 -23.18 3.14
C SER A 2 -21.83 -24.24 3.38
N LYS A 3 -21.71 -25.24 2.49
CA LYS A 3 -20.66 -26.27 2.59
C LYS A 3 -19.28 -25.60 2.40
N LEU A 4 -18.38 -25.81 3.36
CA LEU A 4 -17.00 -25.34 3.28
C LEU A 4 -16.29 -25.93 2.06
N THR A 5 -15.55 -25.11 1.34
CA THR A 5 -14.70 -25.57 0.23
C THR A 5 -13.54 -26.43 0.75
N LYS A 6 -12.92 -27.24 -0.11
CA LYS A 6 -11.75 -28.05 0.27
C LYS A 6 -10.63 -27.18 0.87
N LYS A 7 -10.35 -26.03 0.26
CA LYS A 7 -9.33 -25.09 0.75
C LYS A 7 -9.68 -24.54 2.14
N GLN A 8 -10.95 -24.14 2.37
CA GLN A 8 -11.40 -23.65 3.67
C GLN A 8 -11.26 -24.69 4.81
N LYS A 9 -11.48 -25.97 4.52
CA LYS A 9 -11.28 -27.05 5.51
C LYS A 9 -9.82 -27.14 5.93
N VAL A 10 -8.89 -27.16 4.96
CA VAL A 10 -7.44 -27.18 5.23
C VAL A 10 -6.99 -25.95 6.03
N ILE A 11 -7.56 -24.77 5.73
CA ILE A 11 -7.26 -23.52 6.46
C ILE A 11 -7.68 -23.66 7.94
N ILE A 12 -8.90 -24.13 8.20
CA ILE A 12 -9.45 -24.26 9.56
C ILE A 12 -8.65 -25.29 10.38
N GLU A 13 -8.13 -26.34 9.75
CA GLU A 13 -7.29 -27.35 10.42
C GLU A 13 -5.91 -26.79 10.79
N LYS A 14 -5.36 -25.87 9.98
CA LYS A 14 -3.99 -25.35 10.15
C LYS A 14 -3.90 -24.06 10.95
N VAL A 15 -4.94 -23.25 10.97
CA VAL A 15 -4.94 -21.92 11.58
C VAL A 15 -5.97 -21.81 12.68
N ASP A 16 -5.51 -21.59 13.90
CA ASP A 16 -6.34 -21.23 15.02
C ASP A 16 -6.48 -19.70 15.07
N PRO A 17 -7.69 -19.13 14.93
CA PRO A 17 -7.92 -17.70 14.89
C PRO A 17 -7.61 -16.96 16.21
N GLU A 18 -7.51 -17.70 17.33
CA GLU A 18 -7.21 -17.11 18.64
C GLU A 18 -5.71 -17.07 18.95
N LYS A 19 -4.94 -17.92 18.29
CA LYS A 19 -3.50 -18.05 18.51
C LYS A 19 -2.73 -16.96 17.79
N THR A 20 -1.67 -16.45 18.40
CA THR A 20 -0.64 -15.62 17.78
C THR A 20 0.52 -16.50 17.31
N TYR A 21 0.97 -16.28 16.10
CA TYR A 21 2.02 -17.05 15.44
C TYR A 21 3.30 -16.23 15.33
N SER A 22 4.44 -16.90 15.19
CA SER A 22 5.67 -16.24 14.77
C SER A 22 5.56 -15.83 13.29
N LEU A 23 6.40 -14.89 12.84
CA LEU A 23 6.42 -14.51 11.43
C LEU A 23 6.76 -15.71 10.53
N SER A 24 7.71 -16.53 10.95
CA SER A 24 8.15 -17.72 10.20
C SER A 24 7.01 -18.74 10.05
N ASP A 25 6.35 -19.09 11.16
CA ASP A 25 5.24 -20.05 11.13
C ASP A 25 4.08 -19.53 10.27
N ALA A 26 3.77 -18.22 10.36
CA ALA A 26 2.72 -17.61 9.56
C ALA A 26 3.02 -17.73 8.05
N LEU A 27 4.25 -17.48 7.63
CA LEU A 27 4.66 -17.59 6.23
C LEU A 27 4.68 -19.05 5.74
N GLU A 28 5.14 -19.99 6.56
CA GLU A 28 5.07 -21.42 6.24
C GLU A 28 3.63 -21.91 6.04
N ILE A 29 2.71 -21.48 6.92
CA ILE A 29 1.29 -21.78 6.77
C ILE A 29 0.76 -21.21 5.46
N MET A 30 1.06 -19.94 5.15
CA MET A 30 0.63 -19.30 3.89
C MET A 30 1.17 -20.04 2.66
N GLN A 31 2.44 -20.42 2.67
CA GLN A 31 3.06 -21.20 1.60
C GLN A 31 2.39 -22.58 1.43
N SER A 32 1.99 -23.22 2.52
CA SER A 32 1.31 -24.54 2.49
C SER A 32 -0.13 -24.50 1.97
N VAL A 33 -0.75 -23.30 1.94
CA VAL A 33 -2.15 -23.08 1.51
C VAL A 33 -2.23 -22.25 0.24
N LYS A 34 -1.10 -21.81 -0.31
CA LYS A 34 -1.04 -20.97 -1.52
C LYS A 34 -1.83 -21.57 -2.68
N SER A 35 -2.30 -20.71 -3.58
CA SER A 35 -2.89 -21.12 -4.85
C SER A 35 -1.79 -21.48 -5.86
N GLU A 36 -1.96 -22.56 -6.59
CA GLU A 36 -1.07 -22.93 -7.71
C GLU A 36 -1.34 -22.13 -8.98
N LYS A 37 -2.49 -21.43 -9.05
CA LYS A 37 -2.94 -20.74 -10.26
C LYS A 37 -2.26 -19.41 -10.52
N PHE A 38 -1.82 -18.72 -9.46
CA PHE A 38 -1.14 -17.43 -9.55
C PHE A 38 -0.28 -17.18 -8.31
N GLU A 39 0.64 -16.25 -8.43
CA GLU A 39 1.52 -15.84 -7.35
C GLU A 39 0.78 -14.87 -6.40
N GLU A 40 0.42 -15.34 -5.22
CA GLU A 40 -0.30 -14.56 -4.22
C GLU A 40 0.61 -13.49 -3.59
N SER A 41 0.04 -12.30 -3.32
CA SER A 41 0.69 -11.26 -2.53
C SER A 41 0.53 -11.54 -1.04
N VAL A 42 1.48 -11.07 -0.24
CA VAL A 42 1.41 -11.05 1.22
C VAL A 42 1.03 -9.65 1.65
N ASP A 43 -0.13 -9.52 2.28
CA ASP A 43 -0.66 -8.28 2.77
C ASP A 43 -0.58 -8.24 4.30
N ILE A 44 -0.24 -7.06 4.83
CA ILE A 44 -0.19 -6.79 6.25
C ILE A 44 -1.35 -5.87 6.65
N ALA A 45 -2.01 -6.20 7.75
CA ALA A 45 -3.01 -5.36 8.40
C ALA A 45 -2.53 -5.01 9.80
N ILE A 46 -2.42 -3.70 10.09
CA ILE A 46 -1.91 -3.19 11.37
C ILE A 46 -2.99 -2.32 12.01
N ARG A 47 -3.46 -2.73 13.17
CA ARG A 47 -4.39 -1.93 13.97
C ARG A 47 -3.62 -0.88 14.75
N LEU A 48 -3.95 0.39 14.52
CA LEU A 48 -3.38 1.51 15.27
C LEU A 48 -4.30 1.95 16.41
N GLY A 49 -3.70 2.40 17.48
CA GLY A 49 -4.39 3.03 18.62
C GLY A 49 -4.73 4.50 18.35
N VAL A 50 -5.45 4.76 17.27
CA VAL A 50 -5.90 6.09 16.85
C VAL A 50 -7.40 6.15 16.71
N ASP A 51 -7.99 7.34 16.86
CA ASP A 51 -9.39 7.59 16.58
C ASP A 51 -9.55 8.13 15.16
N PRO A 52 -10.04 7.31 14.20
CA PRO A 52 -10.12 7.69 12.79
C PRO A 52 -11.15 8.78 12.52
N ASN A 53 -12.07 9.08 13.47
CA ASN A 53 -13.05 10.17 13.35
C ASN A 53 -12.40 11.55 13.54
N LYS A 54 -11.23 11.59 14.18
CA LYS A 54 -10.47 12.83 14.37
C LYS A 54 -9.51 13.03 13.20
N SER A 55 -9.62 14.14 12.51
CA SER A 55 -8.81 14.47 11.34
C SER A 55 -7.31 14.56 11.64
N ASP A 56 -6.94 14.94 12.87
CA ASP A 56 -5.56 15.04 13.36
C ASP A 56 -4.93 13.66 13.66
N GLN A 57 -5.76 12.63 13.89
CA GLN A 57 -5.31 11.25 14.13
C GLN A 57 -5.35 10.35 12.87
N ASN A 58 -5.71 10.91 11.73
CA ASN A 58 -5.72 10.16 10.48
C ASN A 58 -4.31 10.02 9.92
N VAL A 59 -3.73 8.82 10.07
CA VAL A 59 -2.39 8.49 9.59
C VAL A 59 -2.44 8.15 8.12
N ARG A 60 -1.63 8.84 7.33
CA ARG A 60 -1.47 8.62 5.89
C ARG A 60 -0.02 8.86 5.52
N GLY A 61 0.55 7.98 4.73
CA GLY A 61 1.92 8.07 4.29
C GLY A 61 2.23 7.13 3.13
N ALA A 62 3.48 7.11 2.78
CA ALA A 62 4.05 6.20 1.79
C ALA A 62 5.42 5.75 2.27
N VAL A 63 5.76 4.51 2.04
CA VAL A 63 7.05 3.92 2.37
C VAL A 63 7.63 3.24 1.13
N THR A 64 8.90 3.47 0.87
CA THR A 64 9.63 2.72 -0.15
C THR A 64 10.18 1.47 0.52
N LEU A 65 9.73 0.31 0.04
CA LEU A 65 10.17 -0.97 0.60
C LEU A 65 11.59 -1.29 0.12
N PRO A 66 12.45 -1.85 0.99
CA PRO A 66 13.80 -2.26 0.61
C PRO A 66 13.80 -3.37 -0.44
N ASN A 67 12.79 -4.24 -0.42
CA ASN A 67 12.62 -5.29 -1.42
C ASN A 67 11.37 -4.99 -2.26
N SER A 68 11.58 -4.69 -3.54
CA SER A 68 10.50 -4.37 -4.48
C SER A 68 9.50 -5.51 -4.61
N LEU A 69 8.22 -5.17 -4.72
CA LEU A 69 7.12 -6.14 -4.89
C LEU A 69 7.12 -6.82 -6.27
N GLY A 70 7.99 -6.40 -7.19
CA GLY A 70 8.07 -6.96 -8.55
C GLY A 70 6.84 -6.68 -9.41
N LYS A 71 5.98 -5.74 -9.02
CA LYS A 71 4.83 -5.29 -9.82
C LYS A 71 5.27 -4.12 -10.69
N ALA A 72 5.07 -4.21 -12.01
CA ALA A 72 5.19 -3.06 -12.88
C ALA A 72 4.09 -2.05 -12.51
N VAL A 73 4.50 -0.83 -12.15
CA VAL A 73 3.59 0.24 -11.73
C VAL A 73 3.46 1.24 -12.88
N THR A 74 2.24 1.41 -13.38
CA THR A 74 1.94 2.42 -14.41
C THR A 74 1.77 3.78 -13.74
N VAL A 75 2.60 4.76 -14.14
CA VAL A 75 2.63 6.09 -13.53
C VAL A 75 2.11 7.13 -14.50
N ALA A 76 1.13 7.92 -14.05
CA ALA A 76 0.68 9.13 -14.75
C ALA A 76 1.17 10.38 -14.02
N VAL A 77 1.65 11.35 -14.79
CA VAL A 77 2.21 12.60 -14.26
C VAL A 77 1.51 13.81 -14.85
N PHE A 78 0.97 14.66 -13.98
CA PHE A 78 0.46 15.97 -14.35
C PHE A 78 1.56 16.99 -14.14
N ALA A 79 2.23 17.36 -15.23
CA ALA A 79 3.30 18.33 -15.27
C ALA A 79 3.37 19.02 -16.64
N ASP A 80 3.98 20.18 -16.67
CA ASP A 80 4.25 20.96 -17.88
C ASP A 80 5.73 21.33 -17.99
N GLY A 81 6.15 21.78 -19.17
CA GLY A 81 7.52 22.24 -19.44
C GLY A 81 8.61 21.26 -19.03
N ASP A 82 9.67 21.77 -18.41
CA ASP A 82 10.85 21.01 -18.00
C ASP A 82 10.52 19.83 -17.07
N GLN A 83 9.47 19.95 -16.25
CA GLN A 83 9.04 18.89 -15.34
C GLN A 83 8.39 17.72 -16.08
N ALA A 84 7.71 17.98 -17.21
CA ALA A 84 7.17 16.93 -18.07
C ALA A 84 8.31 16.15 -18.74
N ASP A 85 9.37 16.81 -19.20
CA ASP A 85 10.54 16.15 -19.79
C ASP A 85 11.31 15.33 -18.74
N ALA A 86 11.44 15.82 -17.52
CA ALA A 86 12.03 15.09 -16.39
C ALA A 86 11.20 13.83 -16.05
N ALA A 87 9.87 13.93 -16.05
CA ALA A 87 8.98 12.80 -15.85
C ALA A 87 9.14 11.75 -16.93
N LYS A 88 9.29 12.17 -18.21
CA LYS A 88 9.51 11.28 -19.35
C LYS A 88 10.85 10.56 -19.25
N ALA A 89 11.90 11.28 -18.87
CA ALA A 89 13.23 10.71 -18.65
C ALA A 89 13.23 9.68 -17.50
N ALA A 90 12.45 9.90 -16.45
CA ALA A 90 12.24 8.96 -15.36
C ALA A 90 11.32 7.77 -15.75
N GLY A 91 10.73 7.80 -16.95
CA GLY A 91 9.96 6.71 -17.52
C GLY A 91 8.48 6.70 -17.16
N ALA A 92 7.85 7.84 -16.84
CA ALA A 92 6.40 7.91 -16.71
C ALA A 92 5.72 7.56 -18.04
N GLU A 93 4.64 6.76 -17.98
CA GLU A 93 3.93 6.28 -19.16
C GLU A 93 2.97 7.32 -19.72
N HIS A 94 2.32 8.07 -18.84
CA HIS A 94 1.35 9.08 -19.21
C HIS A 94 1.73 10.43 -18.63
N ILE A 95 1.94 11.42 -19.50
CA ILE A 95 2.34 12.77 -19.11
C ILE A 95 1.46 13.77 -19.85
N GLY A 96 1.00 14.80 -19.14
CA GLY A 96 0.19 15.86 -19.75
C GLY A 96 -0.50 16.71 -18.72
N MET A 97 -1.37 17.59 -19.19
CA MET A 97 -2.20 18.48 -18.37
C MET A 97 -3.68 18.25 -18.66
N ASP A 98 -4.31 19.16 -19.39
CA ASP A 98 -5.74 19.06 -19.72
C ASP A 98 -6.05 17.86 -20.62
N ASP A 99 -5.16 17.53 -21.56
CA ASP A 99 -5.30 16.35 -22.43
C ASP A 99 -5.35 15.06 -21.62
N LEU A 100 -4.48 14.96 -20.60
CA LEU A 100 -4.47 13.81 -19.69
C LEU A 100 -5.72 13.79 -18.81
N ALA A 101 -6.19 14.97 -18.39
CA ALA A 101 -7.42 15.10 -17.61
C ALA A 101 -8.66 14.61 -18.39
N GLU A 102 -8.75 14.91 -19.67
CA GLU A 102 -9.83 14.41 -20.53
C GLU A 102 -9.84 12.89 -20.63
N LYS A 103 -8.66 12.27 -20.82
CA LYS A 103 -8.51 10.81 -20.87
C LYS A 103 -8.94 10.14 -19.56
N PHE A 104 -8.60 10.74 -18.41
CA PHE A 104 -9.08 10.25 -17.11
C PHE A 104 -10.60 10.39 -16.96
N SER A 105 -11.17 11.49 -17.43
CA SER A 105 -12.63 11.72 -17.38
C SER A 105 -13.41 10.72 -18.23
N LYS A 106 -12.82 10.29 -19.36
CA LYS A 106 -13.38 9.26 -20.25
C LYS A 106 -13.05 7.83 -19.81
N GLU A 107 -12.29 7.66 -18.74
CA GLU A 107 -11.82 6.37 -18.24
C GLU A 107 -11.01 5.53 -19.26
N GLU A 108 -10.37 6.20 -20.20
CA GLU A 108 -9.56 5.54 -21.27
C GLU A 108 -8.22 5.00 -20.72
N ILE A 109 -7.77 5.51 -19.56
CA ILE A 109 -6.47 5.16 -18.97
C ILE A 109 -6.66 4.53 -17.59
N SER A 110 -5.99 3.39 -17.40
CA SER A 110 -5.85 2.75 -16.09
C SER A 110 -4.41 2.91 -15.61
N VAL A 111 -4.22 3.51 -14.45
CA VAL A 111 -2.90 3.73 -13.84
C VAL A 111 -2.92 3.32 -12.37
N ASP A 112 -1.75 2.98 -11.85
CA ASP A 112 -1.58 2.62 -10.43
C ASP A 112 -1.24 3.83 -9.55
N VAL A 113 -0.54 4.82 -10.12
CA VAL A 113 -0.07 6.02 -9.40
C VAL A 113 -0.29 7.26 -10.24
N VAL A 114 -0.81 8.29 -9.61
CA VAL A 114 -0.90 9.63 -10.18
C VAL A 114 -0.01 10.58 -9.38
N ILE A 115 0.88 11.27 -10.07
CA ILE A 115 1.78 12.29 -9.52
C ILE A 115 1.39 13.63 -10.12
N SER A 116 1.50 14.70 -9.37
CA SER A 116 1.16 16.05 -9.82
C SER A 116 2.17 17.06 -9.30
N THR A 117 2.47 18.05 -10.11
CA THR A 117 3.15 19.24 -9.62
C THR A 117 2.18 20.16 -8.85
N ASN A 118 2.70 21.04 -8.02
CA ASN A 118 1.87 21.99 -7.27
C ASN A 118 1.00 22.85 -8.21
N GLY A 119 1.52 23.26 -9.36
CA GLY A 119 0.80 24.04 -10.37
C GLY A 119 -0.34 23.26 -11.03
N ALA A 120 -0.10 21.99 -11.36
CA ALA A 120 -1.07 21.11 -12.02
C ALA A 120 -2.22 20.67 -11.11
N MET A 121 -2.11 20.84 -9.79
CA MET A 121 -3.19 20.48 -8.85
C MET A 121 -4.53 21.17 -9.13
N LYS A 122 -4.53 22.33 -9.80
CA LYS A 122 -5.77 23.00 -10.22
C LYS A 122 -6.55 22.18 -11.25
N VAL A 123 -5.84 21.50 -12.15
CA VAL A 123 -6.43 20.62 -13.17
C VAL A 123 -6.87 19.31 -12.52
N VAL A 124 -5.98 18.70 -11.72
CA VAL A 124 -6.25 17.44 -11.02
C VAL A 124 -7.42 17.58 -10.03
N GLY A 125 -7.60 18.74 -9.41
CA GLY A 125 -8.72 19.02 -8.52
C GLY A 125 -10.09 18.83 -9.18
N LYS A 126 -10.23 19.13 -10.48
CA LYS A 126 -11.45 18.90 -11.27
C LYS A 126 -11.76 17.40 -11.43
N LEU A 127 -10.74 16.54 -11.37
CA LEU A 127 -10.86 15.08 -11.48
C LEU A 127 -11.12 14.40 -10.13
N GLY A 128 -11.35 15.15 -9.06
CA GLY A 128 -11.54 14.61 -7.71
C GLY A 128 -12.66 13.59 -7.62
N GLN A 129 -13.73 13.72 -8.42
CA GLN A 129 -14.83 12.78 -8.47
C GLN A 129 -14.45 11.43 -9.11
N VAL A 130 -13.46 11.42 -10.01
CA VAL A 130 -12.99 10.21 -10.70
C VAL A 130 -11.82 9.58 -9.94
N LEU A 131 -10.82 10.38 -9.55
CA LEU A 131 -9.60 9.90 -8.89
C LEU A 131 -9.79 9.60 -7.40
N GLY A 132 -10.73 10.31 -6.74
CA GLY A 132 -10.99 10.15 -5.31
C GLY A 132 -11.44 8.75 -4.92
N PRO A 133 -12.53 8.20 -5.50
CA PRO A 133 -13.01 6.85 -5.21
C PRO A 133 -11.99 5.76 -5.56
N LYS A 134 -11.19 5.96 -6.60
CA LYS A 134 -10.12 5.03 -7.02
C LYS A 134 -8.87 5.10 -6.11
N GLY A 135 -8.81 6.07 -5.17
CA GLY A 135 -7.65 6.26 -4.29
C GLY A 135 -6.41 6.81 -4.99
N LEU A 136 -6.56 7.32 -6.21
CA LEU A 136 -5.48 7.82 -7.07
C LEU A 136 -5.22 9.32 -6.92
N MET A 137 -6.01 10.03 -6.11
CA MET A 137 -5.87 11.47 -5.90
C MET A 137 -4.50 11.80 -5.30
N PRO A 138 -3.68 12.63 -5.96
CA PRO A 138 -2.38 13.05 -5.44
C PRO A 138 -2.51 13.76 -4.09
N ASN A 139 -1.52 13.54 -3.21
CA ASN A 139 -1.51 14.15 -1.89
C ASN A 139 -0.07 14.50 -1.46
N PRO A 140 0.19 15.70 -0.90
CA PRO A 140 1.51 16.08 -0.41
C PRO A 140 2.06 15.13 0.67
N LYS A 141 1.19 14.62 1.56
CA LYS A 141 1.61 13.70 2.64
C LYS A 141 2.12 12.35 2.15
N THR A 142 1.78 11.96 0.94
CA THR A 142 2.26 10.71 0.30
C THR A 142 3.38 10.96 -0.69
N GLY A 143 3.87 12.20 -0.81
CA GLY A 143 4.91 12.57 -1.76
C GLY A 143 4.49 12.51 -3.23
N THR A 144 3.18 12.43 -3.52
CA THR A 144 2.65 12.39 -4.89
C THR A 144 2.29 13.79 -5.43
N VAL A 145 2.39 14.83 -4.60
CA VAL A 145 2.37 16.23 -5.02
C VAL A 145 3.74 16.80 -4.70
N THR A 146 4.55 17.03 -5.73
CA THR A 146 5.93 17.51 -5.60
C THR A 146 6.39 18.19 -6.88
N ASP A 147 7.34 19.09 -6.75
CA ASP A 147 8.01 19.72 -7.88
C ASP A 147 9.22 18.90 -8.36
N ASP A 148 9.72 17.96 -7.53
CA ASP A 148 10.71 16.96 -7.92
C ASP A 148 10.00 15.68 -8.44
N VAL A 149 9.54 15.80 -9.68
CA VAL A 149 8.76 14.74 -10.33
C VAL A 149 9.61 13.50 -10.64
N ALA A 150 10.89 13.69 -10.99
CA ALA A 150 11.77 12.58 -11.34
C ALA A 150 11.97 11.62 -10.16
N THR A 151 12.27 12.15 -8.97
CA THR A 151 12.40 11.34 -7.76
C THR A 151 11.09 10.66 -7.39
N ALA A 152 9.95 11.35 -7.53
CA ALA A 152 8.64 10.75 -7.22
C ALA A 152 8.29 9.58 -8.15
N VAL A 153 8.59 9.70 -9.46
CA VAL A 153 8.39 8.61 -10.43
C VAL A 153 9.30 7.42 -10.11
N ASN A 154 10.57 7.67 -9.82
CA ASN A 154 11.52 6.62 -9.45
C ASN A 154 11.09 5.89 -8.18
N ASN A 155 10.65 6.59 -7.14
CA ASN A 155 10.14 6.00 -5.91
C ASN A 155 8.87 5.16 -6.16
N ALA A 156 7.94 5.66 -6.99
CA ALA A 156 6.74 4.92 -7.36
C ALA A 156 7.10 3.61 -8.07
N LYS A 157 8.08 3.64 -9.01
CA LYS A 157 8.57 2.45 -9.72
C LYS A 157 9.41 1.50 -8.86
N ALA A 158 10.11 2.03 -7.86
CA ALA A 158 10.85 1.22 -6.89
C ALA A 158 9.94 0.39 -5.95
N GLY A 159 8.62 0.52 -6.03
CA GLY A 159 7.68 -0.24 -5.22
C GLY A 159 7.26 0.49 -3.94
N GLN A 160 7.06 1.80 -4.02
CA GLN A 160 6.51 2.58 -2.92
C GLN A 160 5.10 2.10 -2.57
N VAL A 161 4.89 1.69 -1.33
CA VAL A 161 3.58 1.32 -0.79
C VAL A 161 2.96 2.52 -0.08
N ARG A 162 1.77 2.89 -0.51
CA ARG A 162 0.97 3.96 0.11
C ARG A 162 -0.04 3.35 1.06
N PHE A 163 -0.17 3.96 2.21
CA PHE A 163 -1.09 3.50 3.23
C PHE A 163 -1.92 4.65 3.82
N ARG A 164 -3.08 4.28 4.28
CA ARG A 164 -4.03 5.18 4.94
C ARG A 164 -4.82 4.40 5.98
N THR A 165 -5.08 5.02 7.14
CA THR A 165 -6.01 4.46 8.12
C THR A 165 -7.43 4.39 7.54
N ASP A 166 -8.07 3.26 7.77
CA ASP A 166 -9.49 3.07 7.47
C ASP A 166 -10.38 3.60 8.60
N LYS A 167 -11.69 3.37 8.50
CA LYS A 167 -12.69 3.79 9.50
C LYS A 167 -12.53 3.08 10.86
N ASN A 168 -11.76 1.99 10.93
CA ASN A 168 -11.52 1.20 12.14
C ASN A 168 -10.13 1.47 12.73
N GLY A 169 -9.37 2.40 12.16
CA GLY A 169 -7.99 2.69 12.58
C GLY A 169 -6.99 1.62 12.13
N ILE A 170 -7.31 0.85 11.09
CA ILE A 170 -6.44 -0.19 10.56
C ILE A 170 -5.73 0.33 9.30
N ILE A 171 -4.47 0.00 9.17
CA ILE A 171 -3.67 0.23 7.97
C ILE A 171 -3.50 -1.08 7.23
N HIS A 172 -3.64 -1.01 5.91
CA HIS A 172 -3.45 -2.13 5.01
C HIS A 172 -2.32 -1.80 4.01
N GLY A 173 -1.49 -2.79 3.71
CA GLY A 173 -0.44 -2.65 2.71
C GLY A 173 0.10 -4.00 2.26
N SER A 174 0.54 -4.09 1.01
CA SER A 174 1.23 -5.26 0.51
C SER A 174 2.72 -5.15 0.82
N ILE A 175 3.31 -6.20 1.40
CA ILE A 175 4.71 -6.23 1.84
C ILE A 175 5.58 -7.22 1.07
N GLY A 176 4.99 -8.03 0.21
CA GLY A 176 5.74 -9.02 -0.56
C GLY A 176 4.86 -9.97 -1.33
N LYS A 177 5.48 -11.02 -1.81
CA LYS A 177 4.82 -12.17 -2.42
C LYS A 177 5.09 -13.42 -1.61
N VAL A 178 4.20 -14.41 -1.70
CA VAL A 178 4.33 -15.69 -0.96
C VAL A 178 5.60 -16.45 -1.36
N SER A 179 6.17 -16.17 -2.53
CA SER A 179 7.44 -16.72 -3.03
C SER A 179 8.69 -16.07 -2.42
N PHE A 180 8.54 -14.94 -1.72
CA PHE A 180 9.68 -14.24 -1.13
C PHE A 180 10.24 -15.00 0.08
N ASP A 181 11.55 -14.86 0.28
CA ASP A 181 12.22 -15.34 1.49
C ASP A 181 11.67 -14.61 2.73
N ILE A 182 11.68 -15.29 3.87
CA ILE A 182 11.20 -14.76 5.15
C ILE A 182 11.90 -13.45 5.51
N ASP A 183 13.22 -13.38 5.30
CA ASP A 183 14.03 -12.20 5.62
C ASP A 183 13.63 -10.97 4.81
N LYS A 184 13.26 -11.14 3.53
CA LYS A 184 12.79 -10.05 2.67
C LYS A 184 11.45 -9.50 3.16
N ILE A 185 10.52 -10.38 3.54
CA ILE A 185 9.21 -9.98 4.08
C ILE A 185 9.39 -9.30 5.43
N LYS A 186 10.29 -9.83 6.28
CA LYS A 186 10.62 -9.22 7.57
C LYS A 186 11.19 -7.82 7.40
N ALA A 187 12.16 -7.63 6.49
CA ALA A 187 12.75 -6.32 6.21
C ALA A 187 11.70 -5.31 5.71
N ASN A 188 10.81 -5.74 4.82
CA ASN A 188 9.72 -4.89 4.31
C ASN A 188 8.72 -4.51 5.41
N ALA A 189 8.34 -5.48 6.25
CA ALA A 189 7.42 -5.23 7.37
C ALA A 189 8.05 -4.28 8.41
N SER A 190 9.33 -4.48 8.75
CA SER A 190 10.06 -3.61 9.68
C SER A 190 10.16 -2.17 9.14
N ALA A 191 10.48 -1.99 7.86
CA ALA A 191 10.51 -0.67 7.22
C ALA A 191 9.15 0.05 7.30
N LEU A 192 8.04 -0.68 7.07
CA LEU A 192 6.70 -0.13 7.22
C LEU A 192 6.41 0.27 8.67
N LEU A 193 6.77 -0.56 9.65
CA LEU A 193 6.54 -0.27 11.07
C LEU A 193 7.36 0.92 11.56
N GLU A 194 8.61 1.06 11.11
CA GLU A 194 9.45 2.22 11.42
C GLU A 194 8.83 3.51 10.90
N GLU A 195 8.35 3.51 9.66
CA GLU A 195 7.71 4.68 9.09
C GLU A 195 6.41 5.03 9.83
N LEU A 196 5.61 4.03 10.22
CA LEU A 196 4.43 4.24 11.05
C LEU A 196 4.77 4.85 12.41
N ARG A 197 5.88 4.44 13.04
CA ARG A 197 6.35 5.03 14.32
C ARG A 197 6.72 6.49 14.16
N LYS A 198 7.36 6.88 13.05
CA LYS A 198 7.68 8.29 12.74
C LYS A 198 6.43 9.14 12.54
N LEU A 199 5.39 8.55 11.93
CA LEU A 199 4.13 9.23 11.64
C LEU A 199 3.13 9.21 12.80
N LYS A 200 3.53 8.77 14.00
CA LYS A 200 2.66 8.75 15.18
C LYS A 200 2.16 10.16 15.50
N PRO A 201 0.81 10.39 15.51
CA PRO A 201 0.26 11.67 15.91
C PRO A 201 0.55 11.98 17.38
N ALA A 202 0.86 13.23 17.72
CA ALA A 202 1.07 13.65 19.11
C ALA A 202 -0.17 13.47 19.99
N SER A 203 -1.36 13.52 19.38
CA SER A 203 -2.65 13.32 20.05
C SER A 203 -2.98 11.84 20.34
N ALA A 204 -2.24 10.88 19.76
CA ALA A 204 -2.44 9.45 19.98
C ALA A 204 -1.85 9.02 21.33
N LYS A 205 -2.73 8.67 22.29
CA LYS A 205 -2.36 8.22 23.63
C LYS A 205 -2.38 6.69 23.72
N GLY A 206 -1.51 6.15 24.56
CA GLY A 206 -1.44 4.69 24.80
C GLY A 206 -0.64 3.92 23.76
N VAL A 207 -0.99 2.62 23.61
CA VAL A 207 -0.32 1.72 22.66
C VAL A 207 -0.69 2.10 21.25
N TYR A 208 0.30 2.55 20.47
CA TYR A 208 0.08 3.03 19.11
C TYR A 208 -0.03 1.89 18.08
N ILE A 209 0.88 0.93 18.11
CA ILE A 209 0.82 -0.27 17.25
C ILE A 209 0.17 -1.38 18.08
N GLY A 210 -1.02 -1.76 17.67
CA GLY A 210 -1.79 -2.83 18.30
C GLY A 210 -1.54 -4.19 17.62
N ASN A 211 -2.62 -4.87 17.25
CA ASN A 211 -2.54 -6.17 16.61
C ASN A 211 -2.04 -6.05 15.17
N ILE A 212 -1.18 -6.98 14.79
CA ILE A 212 -0.67 -7.13 13.43
C ILE A 212 -1.18 -8.48 12.90
N ALA A 213 -1.67 -8.50 11.68
CA ALA A 213 -2.07 -9.71 10.99
C ALA A 213 -1.47 -9.72 9.58
N LEU A 214 -1.07 -10.91 9.13
CA LEU A 214 -0.69 -11.18 7.75
C LEU A 214 -1.77 -12.00 7.06
N SER A 215 -1.92 -11.78 5.77
CA SER A 215 -2.78 -12.61 4.93
C SER A 215 -2.17 -12.76 3.54
N SER A 216 -2.39 -13.90 2.89
CA SER A 216 -2.18 -13.98 1.45
C SER A 216 -3.48 -13.67 0.71
N THR A 217 -3.40 -13.34 -0.58
CA THR A 217 -4.54 -12.89 -1.39
C THR A 217 -5.77 -13.81 -1.26
N MET A 218 -5.57 -15.11 -1.22
CA MET A 218 -6.64 -16.12 -1.11
C MET A 218 -6.50 -16.97 0.14
N GLY A 219 -5.63 -16.59 1.07
CA GLY A 219 -5.34 -17.33 2.29
C GLY A 219 -6.07 -16.80 3.52
N PRO A 220 -5.82 -17.40 4.68
CA PRO A 220 -6.34 -16.94 5.96
C PRO A 220 -5.61 -15.69 6.45
N GLY A 221 -6.29 -14.91 7.32
CA GLY A 221 -5.62 -13.89 8.13
C GLY A 221 -4.99 -14.54 9.36
N ILE A 222 -3.70 -14.34 9.55
CA ILE A 222 -2.91 -14.93 10.65
C ILE A 222 -2.40 -13.81 11.54
N LYS A 223 -2.73 -13.87 12.83
CA LYS A 223 -2.22 -12.90 13.81
C LYS A 223 -0.76 -13.19 14.12
N ILE A 224 0.08 -12.17 14.07
CA ILE A 224 1.51 -12.28 14.37
C ILE A 224 1.85 -11.57 15.67
N ASN A 225 2.90 -12.09 16.31
CA ASN A 225 3.50 -11.43 17.47
C ASN A 225 4.27 -10.18 17.00
N SER A 226 3.95 -9.03 17.57
CA SER A 226 4.62 -7.76 17.23
C SER A 226 6.11 -7.74 17.60
N SER A 227 6.56 -8.58 18.54
CA SER A 227 7.95 -8.70 18.94
C SER A 227 8.87 -9.27 17.85
N ASP A 228 8.33 -10.05 16.93
CA ASP A 228 9.12 -10.68 15.86
C ASP A 228 9.46 -9.72 14.70
N LEU A 229 8.80 -8.55 14.68
CA LEU A 229 8.95 -7.50 13.67
C LEU A 229 9.72 -6.26 14.18
N VAL A 230 10.12 -6.27 15.44
CA VAL A 230 10.84 -5.16 16.10
C VAL A 230 12.33 -5.41 16.13
#